data_57797e2ce6ebb4a774a5097685379f6a
#
_entry.id   57797e2ce6ebb4a774a5097685379f6a
#
_cell.length_a   1.000
_cell.length_b   1.000
_cell.length_c   1.000
_cell.angle_alpha   90.00
_cell.angle_beta   90.00
_cell.angle_gamma   90.00
#
_symmetry.space_group_name_H-M   'P 1'
#
loop_
_entity.id
_entity.type
_entity.pdbx_description
1 polymer ?
#
loop_
_entity_poly.entity_id
_entity_poly.type
_entity_poly.pdbx_seq_one_letter_code
_entity_poly.pdbx_strand_id
1 'polypeptide(L)'
;MSTTVLAVGAWLKNAACLVLDGRAHWSPVHGDLSDPVACEALEASVQALLRQAAAAGAPVQAIAHDLHPDFFSTQLAIATAHALGV
;
A
#
# COMPACT_ATOMS: atom_id res chain seq x y z
N MET A 1 -5.01 14.07 16.22
CA MET A 1 -3.98 13.60 15.27
C MET A 1 -4.58 12.56 14.35
N SER A 2 -4.28 12.67 13.07
CA SER A 2 -4.78 11.71 12.09
C SER A 2 -3.88 10.47 12.05
N THR A 3 -4.50 9.30 11.90
CA THR A 3 -3.76 8.06 11.67
C THR A 3 -3.29 8.00 10.22
N THR A 4 -2.04 7.65 9.99
CA THR A 4 -1.49 7.45 8.65
C THR A 4 -1.70 6.00 8.24
N VAL A 5 -2.44 5.78 7.18
CA VAL A 5 -2.83 4.45 6.70
C VAL A 5 -2.39 4.25 5.26
N LEU A 6 -1.79 3.10 4.99
CA LEU A 6 -1.50 2.66 3.62
C LEU A 6 -2.49 1.56 3.25
N ALA A 7 -3.22 1.74 2.14
CA ALA A 7 -4.07 0.71 1.57
C ALA A 7 -3.40 0.17 0.30
N VAL A 8 -3.27 -1.15 0.20
CA VAL A 8 -2.57 -1.78 -0.94
C VAL A 8 -3.49 -2.07 -2.12
N GLY A 9 -4.79 -1.78 -1.98
CA GLY A 9 -5.73 -1.88 -3.09
C GLY A 9 -6.24 -3.29 -3.34
N ALA A 10 -7.06 -3.39 -4.39
CA ALA A 10 -7.74 -4.62 -4.79
C ALA A 10 -6.89 -5.44 -5.76
N TRP A 11 -7.39 -6.64 -6.10
CA TRP A 11 -6.72 -7.53 -7.06
C TRP A 11 -6.79 -7.03 -8.50
N LEU A 12 -8.00 -6.59 -8.94
CA LEU A 12 -8.22 -6.07 -10.29
C LEU A 12 -8.14 -4.54 -10.27
N LYS A 13 -7.59 -3.95 -11.33
CA LYS A 13 -7.41 -2.49 -11.43
C LYS A 13 -6.73 -1.94 -10.18
N ASN A 14 -5.69 -2.63 -9.74
CA ASN A 14 -5.01 -2.30 -8.49
C ASN A 14 -4.44 -0.89 -8.51
N ALA A 15 -4.63 -0.19 -7.39
CA ALA A 15 -3.93 1.05 -7.08
C ALA A 15 -3.76 1.11 -5.56
N ALA A 16 -2.62 1.61 -5.10
CA ALA A 16 -2.39 1.83 -3.68
C ALA A 16 -2.79 3.25 -3.28
N CYS A 17 -3.09 3.46 -2.02
CA CYS A 17 -3.46 4.77 -1.50
C CYS A 17 -2.83 4.99 -0.12
N LEU A 18 -2.23 6.15 0.06
CA LEU A 18 -1.74 6.61 1.36
C LEU A 18 -2.72 7.67 1.87
N VAL A 19 -3.28 7.45 3.05
CA VAL A 19 -4.08 8.48 3.75
C VAL A 19 -3.19 9.14 4.77
N LEU A 20 -2.91 10.42 4.55
CA LEU A 20 -1.99 11.23 5.34
C LEU A 20 -2.66 12.56 5.67
N ASP A 21 -2.81 12.87 6.96
CA ASP A 21 -3.49 14.08 7.44
C ASP A 21 -4.89 14.26 6.82
N GLY A 22 -5.63 13.16 6.69
CA GLY A 22 -6.97 13.16 6.12
C GLY A 22 -7.01 13.32 4.60
N ARG A 23 -5.87 13.29 3.92
CA ARG A 23 -5.79 13.40 2.47
C ARG A 23 -5.34 12.08 1.85
N ALA A 24 -5.98 11.71 0.75
CA ALA A 24 -5.64 10.51 -0.01
C ALA A 24 -4.59 10.84 -1.07
N HIS A 25 -3.52 10.05 -1.09
CA HIS A 25 -2.46 10.14 -2.10
C HIS A 25 -2.44 8.81 -2.85
N TRP A 26 -2.86 8.83 -4.10
CA TRP A 26 -3.02 7.63 -4.91
C TRP A 26 -1.76 7.32 -5.72
N SER A 27 -1.46 6.04 -5.83
CA SER A 27 -0.49 5.56 -6.82
C SER A 27 -1.13 5.55 -8.21
N PRO A 28 -0.33 5.36 -9.28
CA PRO A 28 -0.89 4.98 -10.57
C PRO A 28 -1.69 3.68 -10.46
N VAL A 29 -2.60 3.44 -11.39
CA VAL A 29 -3.28 2.15 -11.50
C VAL A 29 -2.30 1.14 -12.09
N HIS A 30 -2.10 0.01 -11.38
CA HIS A 30 -1.14 -1.01 -11.79
C HIS A 30 -1.76 -2.07 -12.71
N GLY A 31 -3.07 -2.23 -12.64
CA GLY A 31 -3.80 -3.23 -13.41
C GLY A 31 -4.07 -4.50 -12.61
N ASP A 32 -4.17 -5.62 -13.33
CA ASP A 32 -4.51 -6.91 -12.76
C ASP A 32 -3.27 -7.56 -12.10
N LEU A 33 -3.35 -7.90 -10.83
CA LEU A 33 -2.23 -8.47 -10.08
C LEU A 33 -1.93 -9.94 -10.44
N SER A 34 -2.66 -10.52 -11.39
CA SER A 34 -2.24 -11.78 -12.02
C SER A 34 -1.03 -11.56 -12.94
N ASP A 35 -0.76 -10.32 -13.34
CA ASP A 35 0.39 -9.94 -14.15
C ASP A 35 1.59 -9.61 -13.23
N PRO A 36 2.75 -10.30 -13.37
CA PRO A 36 3.94 -10.01 -12.57
C PRO A 36 4.43 -8.56 -12.69
N VAL A 37 4.25 -7.93 -13.83
CA VAL A 37 4.62 -6.52 -14.02
C VAL A 37 3.76 -5.62 -13.14
N ALA A 38 2.46 -5.91 -13.02
CA ALA A 38 1.58 -5.17 -12.12
C ALA A 38 1.99 -5.36 -10.65
N CYS A 39 2.40 -6.56 -10.25
CA CYS A 39 2.91 -6.82 -8.91
C CYS A 39 4.17 -6.01 -8.59
N GLU A 40 5.10 -5.95 -9.53
CA GLU A 40 6.31 -5.12 -9.37
C GLU A 40 5.96 -3.64 -9.25
N ALA A 41 5.01 -3.18 -10.05
CA ALA A 41 4.54 -1.80 -9.99
C ALA A 41 3.91 -1.47 -8.64
N LEU A 42 3.11 -2.40 -8.08
CA LEU A 42 2.54 -2.23 -6.74
C LEU A 42 3.63 -2.13 -5.68
N GLU A 43 4.63 -3.00 -5.70
CA GLU A 43 5.76 -2.94 -4.76
C GLU A 43 6.47 -1.59 -4.83
N ALA A 44 6.75 -1.11 -6.03
CA ALA A 44 7.41 0.18 -6.22
C ALA A 44 6.56 1.33 -5.69
N SER A 45 5.25 1.30 -5.92
CA SER A 45 4.32 2.31 -5.42
C SER A 45 4.23 2.29 -3.90
N VAL A 46 4.18 1.11 -3.28
CA VAL A 46 4.17 0.97 -1.82
C VAL A 46 5.42 1.60 -1.23
N GLN A 47 6.61 1.32 -1.78
CA GLN A 47 7.85 1.90 -1.29
C GLN A 47 7.86 3.42 -1.45
N ALA A 48 7.36 3.95 -2.57
CA ALA A 48 7.27 5.39 -2.79
C ALA A 48 6.33 6.07 -1.79
N LEU A 49 5.17 5.47 -1.52
CA LEU A 49 4.21 6.01 -0.55
C LEU A 49 4.75 5.94 0.88
N LEU A 50 5.46 4.88 1.24
CA LEU A 50 6.11 4.78 2.55
C LEU A 50 7.16 5.89 2.73
N ARG A 51 7.94 6.17 1.70
CA ARG A 51 8.93 7.27 1.74
C ARG A 51 8.23 8.63 1.85
N GLN A 52 7.11 8.82 1.17
CA GLN A 52 6.33 10.05 1.27
C GLN A 52 5.83 10.28 2.70
N ALA A 53 5.29 9.25 3.34
CA ALA A 53 4.83 9.34 4.72
C ALA A 53 5.98 9.67 5.68
N ALA A 54 7.11 8.99 5.52
CA ALA A 54 8.29 9.24 6.35
C ALA A 54 8.83 10.66 6.18
N ALA A 55 8.89 11.14 4.94
CA ALA A 55 9.35 12.51 4.65
C ALA A 55 8.44 13.57 5.24
N ALA A 56 7.15 13.27 5.39
CA ALA A 56 6.17 14.17 6.02
C ALA A 56 6.21 14.09 7.56
N GLY A 57 7.06 13.25 8.13
CA GLY A 57 7.12 13.05 9.58
C GLY A 57 5.93 12.28 10.13
N ALA A 58 5.20 11.54 9.29
CA ALA A 58 4.00 10.81 9.65
C ALA A 58 4.10 9.36 9.15
N PRO A 59 4.96 8.53 9.75
CA PRO A 59 5.15 7.16 9.30
C PRO A 59 3.85 6.36 9.35
N VAL A 60 3.71 5.41 8.44
CA VAL A 60 2.53 4.56 8.34
C VAL A 60 2.33 3.80 9.64
N GLN A 61 1.11 3.85 10.18
CA GLN A 61 0.72 3.22 11.44
C GLN A 61 -0.15 1.99 11.26
N ALA A 62 -0.80 1.85 10.10
CA ALA A 62 -1.66 0.73 9.79
C ALA A 62 -1.66 0.48 8.28
N ILE A 63 -1.86 -0.77 7.91
CA ILE A 63 -1.96 -1.17 6.50
C ILE A 63 -3.30 -1.88 6.29
N ALA A 64 -4.08 -1.38 5.34
CA ALA A 64 -5.35 -1.98 4.95
C ALA A 64 -5.15 -2.86 3.72
N HIS A 65 -5.79 -4.01 3.70
CA HIS A 65 -5.69 -4.96 2.59
C HIS A 65 -7.00 -5.74 2.42
N ASP A 66 -7.11 -6.43 1.29
CA ASP A 66 -8.22 -7.35 1.02
C ASP A 66 -8.16 -8.52 2.01
N LEU A 67 -9.32 -9.14 2.26
CA LEU A 67 -9.43 -10.27 3.18
C LEU A 67 -8.95 -11.59 2.57
N HIS A 68 -8.76 -11.67 1.26
CA HIS A 68 -8.35 -12.92 0.61
C HIS A 68 -6.86 -13.20 0.88
N PRO A 69 -6.53 -14.31 1.59
CA PRO A 69 -5.16 -14.52 2.07
C PRO A 69 -4.15 -14.83 0.96
N ASP A 70 -4.62 -15.34 -0.18
CA ASP A 70 -3.73 -15.77 -1.27
C ASP A 70 -3.41 -14.65 -2.26
N PHE A 71 -4.05 -13.49 -2.14
CA PHE A 71 -3.76 -12.38 -3.03
C PHE A 71 -2.36 -11.82 -2.77
N PHE A 72 -1.66 -11.49 -3.85
CA PHE A 72 -0.35 -10.84 -3.76
C PHE A 72 -0.40 -9.58 -2.91
N SER A 73 -1.42 -8.74 -3.11
CA SER A 73 -1.59 -7.50 -2.33
C SER A 73 -1.72 -7.77 -0.83
N THR A 74 -2.45 -8.81 -0.45
CA THR A 74 -2.58 -9.22 0.96
C THR A 74 -1.25 -9.68 1.53
N GLN A 75 -0.52 -10.52 0.80
CA GLN A 75 0.78 -11.02 1.24
C GLN A 75 1.81 -9.90 1.34
N LEU A 76 1.80 -8.97 0.39
CA LEU A 76 2.65 -7.78 0.42
C LEU A 76 2.32 -6.90 1.62
N ALA A 77 1.03 -6.70 1.92
CA ALA A 77 0.59 -5.91 3.07
C ALA A 77 1.08 -6.53 4.38
N ILE A 78 0.93 -7.83 4.53
CA ILE A 78 1.38 -8.55 5.74
C ILE A 78 2.90 -8.44 5.90
N ALA A 79 3.66 -8.66 4.84
CA ALA A 79 5.12 -8.57 4.87
C ALA A 79 5.57 -7.14 5.19
N THR A 80 4.92 -6.14 4.59
CA THR A 80 5.23 -4.73 4.83
C THR A 80 4.91 -4.33 6.26
N ALA A 81 3.74 -4.74 6.77
CA ALA A 81 3.35 -4.45 8.15
C ALA A 81 4.34 -5.07 9.14
N HIS A 82 4.76 -6.30 8.89
CA HIS A 82 5.74 -6.99 9.73
C HIS A 82 7.08 -6.24 9.74
N ALA A 83 7.56 -5.81 8.57
CA ALA A 83 8.81 -5.07 8.45
C ALA A 83 8.76 -3.71 9.17
N LEU A 84 7.59 -3.06 9.19
CA LEU A 84 7.39 -1.76 9.84
C LEU A 84 7.05 -1.90 11.33
N GLY A 85 6.66 -3.08 11.80
CA GLY A 85 6.21 -3.29 13.17
C GLY A 85 4.81 -2.76 13.45
N VAL A 86 3.94 -2.79 12.45
CA VAL A 86 2.57 -2.27 12.60
C VAL A 86 1.50 -3.35 12.42
#